data_f249d2213a403902cb64c7a6a79a277a
#
_entry.id   f249d2213a403902cb64c7a6a79a277a
#
_cell.length_a   1.000
_cell.length_b   1.000
_cell.length_c   1.000
_cell.angle_alpha   90.00
_cell.angle_beta   90.00
_cell.angle_gamma   90.00
#
_symmetry.space_group_name_H-M   'P 1'
#
loop_
_entity.id
_entity.type
_entity.pdbx_description
1 polymer ?
#
loop_
_entity_poly.entity_id
_entity_poly.type
_entity_poly.pdbx_seq_one_letter_code
_entity_poly.pdbx_strand_id
1 'polypeptide(L)'
;MGLEAPSGEKMVAHVLCNGGVNAVKNFEYRGVNDCLAATKVLAGDALACKYGCLGFGSCVAACKFDAIHVGENGVAVVDKEKCTNCGACREACPRKLIVEVPYSKKVFVNCSNKDKGPAVTKVCANSCIGCGLCQRTCKFDAIHVVNNVAVIDYTKCKGCTMCAKACPRNAIEPIPTPEAVSYTHLRAHETLRHL
;
A
#
# COMPACT_ATOMS: atom_id res chain seq x y z
N MET A 1 -15.48 8.77 -1.79
CA MET A 1 -16.61 7.83 -1.79
C MET A 1 -16.29 6.79 -0.74
N GLY A 2 -17.01 6.77 0.39
CA GLY A 2 -16.90 5.74 1.41
C GLY A 2 -17.49 4.43 0.86
N LEU A 3 -16.70 3.37 0.85
CA LEU A 3 -17.20 2.03 0.59
C LEU A 3 -17.99 1.60 1.83
N GLU A 4 -19.31 1.50 1.74
CA GLU A 4 -20.13 0.94 2.80
C GLU A 4 -19.75 -0.54 2.99
N ALA A 5 -19.27 -0.88 4.18
CA ALA A 5 -19.04 -2.27 4.57
C ALA A 5 -20.39 -2.93 4.94
N PRO A 6 -20.59 -4.21 4.66
CA PRO A 6 -21.73 -4.93 5.19
C PRO A 6 -21.68 -4.85 6.73
N SER A 7 -22.82 -4.55 7.35
CA SER A 7 -22.95 -4.32 8.79
C SER A 7 -22.39 -5.48 9.59
N GLY A 8 -21.30 -5.26 10.34
CA GLY A 8 -20.69 -6.20 11.28
C GLY A 8 -19.30 -6.73 10.89
N GLU A 9 -18.74 -6.42 9.73
CA GLU A 9 -17.38 -6.86 9.38
C GLU A 9 -16.31 -5.95 10.01
N LYS A 10 -15.27 -6.55 10.63
CA LYS A 10 -14.11 -5.82 11.15
C LYS A 10 -13.43 -5.06 10.02
N MET A 11 -13.26 -3.75 10.17
CA MET A 11 -12.51 -2.91 9.23
C MET A 11 -11.11 -2.65 9.77
N VAL A 12 -10.14 -2.50 8.87
CA VAL A 12 -8.75 -2.19 9.20
C VAL A 12 -8.18 -1.15 8.24
N ALA A 13 -7.15 -0.44 8.68
CA ALA A 13 -6.43 0.46 7.82
C ALA A 13 -5.59 -0.30 6.78
N HIS A 14 -5.41 0.28 5.59
CA HIS A 14 -4.54 -0.24 4.53
C HIS A 14 -3.85 0.91 3.79
N VAL A 15 -2.60 0.72 3.38
CA VAL A 15 -1.79 1.75 2.72
C VAL A 15 -1.77 1.53 1.21
N LEU A 16 -2.26 2.49 0.44
CA LEU A 16 -2.35 2.44 -1.03
C LEU A 16 -1.01 2.83 -1.69
N CYS A 17 0.07 2.16 -1.32
CA CYS A 17 1.38 2.37 -1.92
C CYS A 17 2.24 1.11 -1.79
N ASN A 18 2.95 0.76 -2.86
CA ASN A 18 4.01 -0.26 -2.89
C ASN A 18 5.26 0.29 -3.63
N GLY A 19 5.43 1.62 -3.60
CA GLY A 19 6.56 2.29 -4.24
C GLY A 19 7.84 2.10 -3.47
N GLY A 20 7.98 2.79 -2.34
CA GLY A 20 9.16 2.70 -1.47
C GLY A 20 10.47 2.82 -2.25
N VAL A 21 11.31 1.80 -2.13
CA VAL A 21 12.60 1.70 -2.87
C VAL A 21 12.43 1.64 -4.39
N ASN A 22 11.24 1.30 -4.90
CA ASN A 22 10.91 1.24 -6.32
C ASN A 22 10.41 2.58 -6.88
N ALA A 23 10.25 3.59 -6.02
CA ALA A 23 9.88 4.94 -6.43
C ALA A 23 11.13 5.80 -6.66
N VAL A 24 11.11 6.58 -7.75
CA VAL A 24 12.22 7.50 -8.06
C VAL A 24 12.24 8.63 -7.04
N LYS A 25 13.43 8.89 -6.46
CA LYS A 25 13.69 10.02 -5.58
C LYS A 25 14.18 11.21 -6.40
N ASN A 26 13.64 12.39 -6.14
CA ASN A 26 14.15 13.64 -6.72
C ASN A 26 15.40 14.11 -5.97
N PHE A 27 15.43 13.91 -4.65
CA PHE A 27 16.57 14.19 -3.77
C PHE A 27 16.48 13.41 -2.47
N GLU A 28 17.56 13.33 -1.71
CA GLU A 28 17.55 12.82 -0.35
C GLU A 28 17.08 13.92 0.62
N TYR A 29 15.95 13.67 1.27
CA TYR A 29 15.46 14.54 2.33
C TYR A 29 16.29 14.33 3.61
N ARG A 30 16.86 15.42 4.13
CA ARG A 30 17.66 15.45 5.37
C ARG A 30 17.05 16.42 6.39
N GLY A 31 15.77 16.29 6.64
CA GLY A 31 15.05 17.10 7.61
C GLY A 31 14.47 16.27 8.75
N VAL A 32 13.49 16.83 9.44
CA VAL A 32 12.76 16.14 10.49
C VAL A 32 12.03 14.93 9.92
N ASN A 33 12.09 13.77 10.58
CA ASN A 33 11.37 12.57 10.20
C ASN A 33 9.85 12.72 10.44
N ASP A 34 9.23 13.56 9.63
CA ASP A 34 7.80 13.83 9.62
C ASP A 34 7.30 14.05 8.20
N CYS A 35 6.23 13.33 7.82
CA CYS A 35 5.69 13.39 6.46
C CYS A 35 5.10 14.76 6.13
N LEU A 36 4.48 15.43 7.10
CA LEU A 36 3.89 16.77 6.88
C LEU A 36 4.99 17.82 6.69
N ALA A 37 6.05 17.76 7.50
CA ALA A 37 7.21 18.63 7.35
C ALA A 37 7.88 18.43 5.98
N ALA A 38 8.07 17.18 5.56
CA ALA A 38 8.68 16.86 4.27
C ALA A 38 7.85 17.33 3.06
N THR A 39 6.52 17.41 3.17
CA THR A 39 5.67 17.95 2.09
C THR A 39 5.70 19.47 1.98
N LYS A 40 6.20 20.16 3.00
CA LYS A 40 6.29 21.64 3.03
C LYS A 40 7.64 22.18 2.58
N VAL A 41 8.55 21.33 2.14
CA VAL A 41 9.88 21.76 1.68
C VAL A 41 9.75 22.54 0.37
N LEU A 42 10.34 23.74 0.33
CA LEU A 42 10.31 24.64 -0.83
C LEU A 42 10.97 24.06 -2.09
N ALA A 43 11.84 23.07 -1.95
CA ALA A 43 12.51 22.39 -3.06
C ALA A 43 11.60 21.39 -3.82
N GLY A 44 10.34 21.25 -3.41
CA GLY A 44 9.38 20.32 -3.99
C GLY A 44 9.36 18.96 -3.30
N ASP A 45 8.74 17.97 -3.93
CA ASP A 45 8.61 16.62 -3.39
C ASP A 45 9.92 15.83 -3.43
N ALA A 46 10.29 15.18 -2.33
CA ALA A 46 11.44 14.26 -2.27
C ALA A 46 11.27 13.05 -3.21
N LEU A 47 10.01 12.64 -3.48
CA LEU A 47 9.68 11.59 -4.43
C LEU A 47 9.14 12.18 -5.74
N ALA A 48 9.54 11.62 -6.87
CA ALA A 48 8.97 11.93 -8.17
C ALA A 48 7.46 11.58 -8.25
N CYS A 49 7.02 10.57 -7.50
CA CYS A 49 5.61 10.23 -7.34
C CYS A 49 4.97 11.09 -6.26
N LYS A 50 4.20 12.10 -6.63
CA LYS A 50 3.46 12.98 -5.70
C LYS A 50 2.39 12.26 -4.86
N TYR A 51 2.01 11.05 -5.26
CA TYR A 51 1.07 10.18 -4.54
C TYR A 51 1.76 9.12 -3.68
N GLY A 52 3.09 9.00 -3.69
CA GLY A 52 3.82 7.93 -3.02
C GLY A 52 3.95 8.13 -1.51
N CYS A 53 4.11 7.04 -0.76
CA CYS A 53 4.44 7.09 0.66
C CYS A 53 5.85 7.66 0.86
N LEU A 54 6.00 8.64 1.76
CA LEU A 54 7.29 9.27 2.07
C LEU A 54 8.15 8.43 3.02
N GLY A 55 7.53 7.54 3.81
CA GLY A 55 8.25 6.65 4.71
C GLY A 55 8.76 7.27 6.01
N PHE A 56 8.43 8.53 6.32
CA PHE A 56 8.92 9.21 7.54
C PHE A 56 8.10 8.92 8.81
N GLY A 57 7.13 8.01 8.77
CA GLY A 57 6.51 7.43 9.95
C GLY A 57 5.52 8.32 10.71
N SER A 58 5.00 9.44 10.17
CA SER A 58 3.97 10.25 10.88
C SER A 58 2.73 9.44 11.24
N CYS A 59 2.33 8.46 10.41
CA CYS A 59 1.25 7.52 10.68
C CYS A 59 1.61 6.52 11.79
N VAL A 60 2.90 6.15 11.91
CA VAL A 60 3.41 5.28 12.99
C VAL A 60 3.34 6.02 14.30
N ALA A 61 3.84 7.26 14.36
CA ALA A 61 3.79 8.09 15.56
C ALA A 61 2.35 8.38 16.04
N ALA A 62 1.37 8.44 15.13
CA ALA A 62 -0.03 8.65 15.46
C ALA A 62 -0.75 7.38 15.95
N CYS A 63 -0.17 6.18 15.76
CA CYS A 63 -0.81 4.92 16.12
C CYS A 63 -0.59 4.57 17.60
N LYS A 64 -1.67 4.55 18.38
CA LYS A 64 -1.63 4.17 19.81
C LYS A 64 -1.62 2.66 20.05
N PHE A 65 -1.81 1.85 19.00
CA PHE A 65 -1.98 0.39 19.09
C PHE A 65 -0.77 -0.38 18.54
N ASP A 66 0.32 0.32 18.17
CA ASP A 66 1.49 -0.29 17.55
C ASP A 66 1.11 -1.19 16.33
N ALA A 67 0.09 -0.75 15.58
CA ALA A 67 -0.48 -1.50 14.46
C ALA A 67 0.06 -1.06 13.10
N ILE A 68 0.99 -0.11 13.05
CA ILE A 68 1.57 0.38 11.80
C ILE A 68 3.05 0.66 11.99
N HIS A 69 3.86 0.24 11.03
CA HIS A 69 5.31 0.47 11.03
C HIS A 69 5.78 0.79 9.60
N VAL A 70 6.98 1.30 9.45
CA VAL A 70 7.62 1.45 8.13
C VAL A 70 8.36 0.15 7.82
N GLY A 71 7.96 -0.52 6.74
CA GLY A 71 8.57 -1.77 6.29
C GLY A 71 9.94 -1.55 5.63
N GLU A 72 10.63 -2.66 5.34
CA GLU A 72 11.97 -2.65 4.72
C GLU A 72 12.02 -1.94 3.36
N ASN A 73 10.91 -1.95 2.63
CA ASN A 73 10.78 -1.23 1.37
C ASN A 73 10.59 0.29 1.54
N GLY A 74 10.54 0.82 2.78
CA GLY A 74 10.33 2.23 3.07
C GLY A 74 8.87 2.69 2.95
N VAL A 75 7.90 1.80 2.86
CA VAL A 75 6.47 2.11 2.86
C VAL A 75 5.85 1.70 4.19
N ALA A 76 4.87 2.46 4.67
CA ALA A 76 4.13 2.10 5.87
C ALA A 76 3.30 0.82 5.63
N VAL A 77 3.35 -0.10 6.59
CA VAL A 77 2.64 -1.40 6.59
C VAL A 77 1.78 -1.49 7.85
N VAL A 78 0.57 -2.00 7.69
CA VAL A 78 -0.40 -2.16 8.79
C VAL A 78 -0.49 -3.62 9.22
N ASP A 79 -0.29 -3.86 10.51
CA ASP A 79 -0.64 -5.11 11.17
C ASP A 79 -2.15 -5.14 11.39
N LYS A 80 -2.83 -5.98 10.64
CA LYS A 80 -4.30 -6.08 10.66
C LYS A 80 -4.84 -6.65 11.98
N GLU A 81 -4.05 -7.49 12.66
CA GLU A 81 -4.45 -8.10 13.93
C GLU A 81 -4.55 -7.04 15.03
N LYS A 82 -3.55 -6.15 15.09
CA LYS A 82 -3.48 -5.07 16.06
C LYS A 82 -4.36 -3.86 15.70
N CYS A 83 -4.73 -3.72 14.42
CA CYS A 83 -5.45 -2.55 13.93
C CYS A 83 -6.91 -2.52 14.43
N THR A 84 -7.27 -1.44 15.12
CA THR A 84 -8.63 -1.17 15.64
C THR A 84 -9.45 -0.24 14.75
N ASN A 85 -8.91 0.18 13.59
CA ASN A 85 -9.53 1.13 12.67
C ASN A 85 -9.90 2.50 13.31
N CYS A 86 -9.13 2.99 14.26
CA CYS A 86 -9.41 4.27 14.96
C CYS A 86 -9.26 5.52 14.08
N GLY A 87 -8.66 5.42 12.89
CA GLY A 87 -8.53 6.53 11.93
C GLY A 87 -7.33 7.44 12.12
N ALA A 88 -6.62 7.44 13.26
CA ALA A 88 -5.53 8.36 13.57
C ALA A 88 -4.42 8.38 12.48
N CYS A 89 -4.02 7.22 11.95
CA CYS A 89 -3.03 7.11 10.89
C CYS A 89 -3.50 7.71 9.56
N ARG A 90 -4.82 7.66 9.27
CA ARG A 90 -5.42 8.26 8.07
C ARG A 90 -5.36 9.79 8.12
N GLU A 91 -5.65 10.36 9.29
CA GLU A 91 -5.58 11.80 9.53
C GLU A 91 -4.15 12.31 9.48
N ALA A 92 -3.21 11.58 10.08
CA ALA A 92 -1.79 11.91 10.09
C ALA A 92 -1.11 11.83 8.72
N CYS A 93 -1.71 11.13 7.73
CA CYS A 93 -1.11 10.99 6.41
C CYS A 93 -1.39 12.22 5.53
N PRO A 94 -0.38 13.07 5.20
CA PRO A 94 -0.60 14.28 4.39
C PRO A 94 -1.00 13.95 2.95
N ARG A 95 -0.68 12.75 2.46
CA ARG A 95 -1.01 12.28 1.11
C ARG A 95 -2.28 11.44 1.03
N LYS A 96 -2.97 11.25 2.16
CA LYS A 96 -4.24 10.51 2.24
C LYS A 96 -4.16 9.11 1.61
N LEU A 97 -3.05 8.42 1.86
CA LEU A 97 -2.77 7.09 1.31
C LEU A 97 -3.42 5.95 2.09
N ILE A 98 -3.91 6.22 3.29
CA ILE A 98 -4.42 5.18 4.18
C ILE A 98 -5.94 5.17 4.10
N VAL A 99 -6.49 4.02 3.76
CA VAL A 99 -7.94 3.79 3.59
C VAL A 99 -8.42 2.69 4.51
N GLU A 100 -9.73 2.59 4.68
CA GLU A 100 -10.36 1.46 5.34
C GLU A 100 -10.60 0.33 4.35
N VAL A 101 -10.34 -0.89 4.80
CA VAL A 101 -10.65 -2.10 4.03
C VAL A 101 -11.22 -3.17 4.97
N PRO A 102 -12.07 -4.07 4.47
CA PRO A 102 -12.55 -5.18 5.26
C PRO A 102 -11.39 -6.13 5.64
N TYR A 103 -11.36 -6.55 6.90
CA TYR A 103 -10.32 -7.42 7.46
C TYR A 103 -10.23 -8.77 6.71
N SER A 104 -11.38 -9.34 6.33
CA SER A 104 -11.45 -10.63 5.63
C SER A 104 -10.86 -10.62 4.22
N LYS A 105 -10.67 -9.46 3.61
CA LYS A 105 -10.18 -9.36 2.23
C LYS A 105 -8.66 -9.54 2.16
N LYS A 106 -8.22 -10.27 1.14
CA LYS A 106 -6.83 -10.70 0.96
C LYS A 106 -6.11 -10.05 -0.23
N VAL A 107 -6.82 -9.26 -1.06
CA VAL A 107 -6.27 -8.66 -2.28
C VAL A 107 -6.51 -7.17 -2.27
N PHE A 108 -5.46 -6.39 -2.50
CA PHE A 108 -5.52 -4.93 -2.46
C PHE A 108 -4.76 -4.30 -3.63
N VAL A 109 -5.19 -3.11 -4.03
CA VAL A 109 -4.47 -2.28 -4.97
C VAL A 109 -3.54 -1.36 -4.19
N ASN A 110 -2.24 -1.57 -4.31
CA ASN A 110 -1.22 -0.83 -3.58
C ASN A 110 -0.68 0.34 -4.42
N CYS A 111 -1.57 1.12 -4.99
CA CYS A 111 -1.23 2.32 -5.75
C CYS A 111 -2.39 3.32 -5.72
N SER A 112 -2.07 4.61 -5.58
CA SER A 112 -3.02 5.73 -5.60
C SER A 112 -2.71 6.76 -6.70
N ASN A 113 -1.70 6.50 -7.55
CA ASN A 113 -1.27 7.45 -8.57
C ASN A 113 -2.30 7.55 -9.70
N LYS A 114 -2.82 8.77 -9.92
CA LYS A 114 -3.86 9.09 -10.92
C LYS A 114 -3.29 9.63 -12.23
N ASP A 115 -1.97 9.72 -12.37
CA ASP A 115 -1.33 10.17 -13.61
C ASP A 115 -1.47 9.10 -14.70
N LYS A 116 -1.28 9.49 -15.96
CA LYS A 116 -1.36 8.56 -17.09
C LYS A 116 -0.18 7.58 -17.09
N GLY A 117 -0.40 6.37 -17.58
CA GLY A 117 0.58 5.28 -17.60
C GLY A 117 2.02 5.64 -17.95
N PRO A 118 2.29 6.37 -19.06
CA PRO A 118 3.67 6.77 -19.42
C PRO A 118 4.36 7.68 -18.40
N ALA A 119 3.62 8.55 -17.71
CA ALA A 119 4.17 9.37 -16.64
C ALA A 119 4.46 8.54 -15.38
N VAL A 120 3.53 7.63 -15.04
CA VAL A 120 3.62 6.79 -13.86
C VAL A 120 4.78 5.81 -13.93
N THR A 121 5.05 5.23 -15.10
CA THR A 121 6.17 4.29 -15.32
C THR A 121 7.54 4.93 -15.08
N LYS A 122 7.67 6.23 -15.32
CA LYS A 122 8.91 6.98 -15.09
C LYS A 122 9.20 7.24 -13.62
N VAL A 123 8.17 7.25 -12.78
CA VAL A 123 8.31 7.65 -11.35
C VAL A 123 8.24 6.49 -10.37
N CYS A 124 7.74 5.31 -10.78
CA CYS A 124 7.66 4.15 -9.89
C CYS A 124 7.58 2.84 -10.67
N ALA A 125 8.41 1.85 -10.32
CA ALA A 125 8.41 0.53 -10.94
C ALA A 125 7.14 -0.28 -10.58
N ASN A 126 6.64 -0.19 -9.34
CA ASN A 126 5.47 -0.92 -8.83
C ASN A 126 4.16 -0.12 -8.92
N SER A 127 3.98 0.64 -9.98
CA SER A 127 2.83 1.54 -10.11
C SER A 127 1.70 0.95 -10.96
N CYS A 128 0.46 1.30 -10.65
CA CYS A 128 -0.67 1.03 -11.53
C CYS A 128 -0.61 1.98 -12.74
N ILE A 129 -0.62 1.43 -13.95
CA ILE A 129 -0.60 2.18 -15.21
C ILE A 129 -1.98 2.30 -15.86
N GLY A 130 -3.04 1.87 -15.18
CA GLY A 130 -4.40 1.93 -15.69
C GLY A 130 -4.68 1.04 -16.91
N CYS A 131 -3.90 -0.03 -17.13
CA CYS A 131 -3.98 -0.85 -18.36
C CYS A 131 -5.25 -1.70 -18.49
N GLY A 132 -6.05 -1.83 -17.43
CA GLY A 132 -7.31 -2.58 -17.41
C GLY A 132 -7.18 -4.11 -17.49
N LEU A 133 -5.97 -4.69 -17.43
CA LEU A 133 -5.79 -6.16 -17.46
C LEU A 133 -6.50 -6.83 -16.27
N CYS A 134 -6.37 -6.28 -15.07
CA CYS A 134 -7.04 -6.78 -13.88
C CYS A 134 -8.56 -6.76 -14.01
N GLN A 135 -9.12 -5.71 -14.63
CA GLN A 135 -10.56 -5.59 -14.89
C GLN A 135 -11.03 -6.66 -15.86
N ARG A 136 -10.34 -6.86 -16.98
CA ARG A 136 -10.68 -7.91 -17.97
C ARG A 136 -10.56 -9.33 -17.42
N THR A 137 -9.64 -9.56 -16.48
CA THR A 137 -9.41 -10.88 -15.87
C THR A 137 -10.41 -11.19 -14.76
N CYS A 138 -11.11 -10.20 -14.21
CA CYS A 138 -11.99 -10.38 -13.08
C CYS A 138 -13.34 -10.97 -13.52
N LYS A 139 -13.60 -12.24 -13.13
CA LYS A 139 -14.87 -12.93 -13.42
C LYS A 139 -16.06 -12.43 -12.58
N PHE A 140 -15.79 -11.64 -11.54
CA PHE A 140 -16.81 -11.17 -10.58
C PHE A 140 -17.16 -9.69 -10.78
N ASP A 141 -16.63 -9.06 -11.82
CA ASP A 141 -16.79 -7.61 -12.08
C ASP A 141 -16.53 -6.76 -10.82
N ALA A 142 -15.50 -7.14 -10.07
CA ALA A 142 -15.17 -6.55 -8.76
C ALA A 142 -13.99 -5.57 -8.81
N ILE A 143 -13.38 -5.33 -9.97
CA ILE A 143 -12.25 -4.39 -10.10
C ILE A 143 -12.39 -3.58 -11.37
N HIS A 144 -12.29 -2.26 -11.24
CA HIS A 144 -12.44 -1.31 -12.32
C HIS A 144 -11.28 -0.31 -12.33
N VAL A 145 -10.95 0.23 -13.50
CA VAL A 145 -10.00 1.34 -13.62
C VAL A 145 -10.76 2.65 -13.54
N VAL A 146 -10.49 3.42 -12.48
CA VAL A 146 -11.09 4.74 -12.24
C VAL A 146 -9.96 5.75 -12.09
N ASN A 147 -10.01 6.85 -12.83
CA ASN A 147 -8.95 7.87 -12.80
C ASN A 147 -7.53 7.31 -12.95
N ASN A 148 -7.32 6.42 -13.93
CA ASN A 148 -6.07 5.76 -14.26
C ASN A 148 -5.52 4.79 -13.18
N VAL A 149 -6.26 4.48 -12.14
CA VAL A 149 -5.86 3.52 -11.11
C VAL A 149 -6.94 2.45 -10.93
N ALA A 150 -6.53 1.22 -10.66
CA ALA A 150 -7.46 0.13 -10.37
C ALA A 150 -8.09 0.34 -8.99
N VAL A 151 -9.39 0.07 -8.88
CA VAL A 151 -10.18 0.13 -7.63
C VAL A 151 -10.96 -1.16 -7.49
N ILE A 152 -10.94 -1.77 -6.31
CA ILE A 152 -11.65 -3.01 -6.00
C ILE A 152 -12.95 -2.67 -5.27
N ASP A 153 -14.05 -3.21 -5.77
CA ASP A 153 -15.32 -3.28 -5.06
C ASP A 153 -15.31 -4.52 -4.15
N TYR A 154 -15.15 -4.30 -2.86
CA TYR A 154 -15.05 -5.38 -1.88
C TYR A 154 -16.39 -6.09 -1.61
N THR A 155 -17.52 -5.55 -2.04
CA THR A 155 -18.81 -6.23 -1.95
C THR A 155 -18.89 -7.39 -2.92
N LYS A 156 -18.32 -7.22 -4.11
CA LYS A 156 -18.27 -8.23 -5.18
C LYS A 156 -17.04 -9.13 -5.12
N CYS A 157 -15.92 -8.63 -4.55
CA CYS A 157 -14.63 -9.33 -4.57
C CYS A 157 -14.64 -10.60 -3.73
N LYS A 158 -14.29 -11.73 -4.35
CA LYS A 158 -14.18 -13.06 -3.71
C LYS A 158 -12.74 -13.41 -3.27
N GLY A 159 -11.76 -12.53 -3.46
CA GLY A 159 -10.37 -12.76 -3.05
C GLY A 159 -9.61 -13.82 -3.87
N CYS A 160 -10.04 -14.11 -5.09
CA CYS A 160 -9.46 -15.18 -5.94
C CYS A 160 -8.05 -14.90 -6.50
N THR A 161 -7.46 -13.75 -6.23
CA THR A 161 -6.09 -13.31 -6.62
C THR A 161 -5.79 -13.21 -8.11
N MET A 162 -6.71 -13.52 -9.02
CA MET A 162 -6.47 -13.51 -10.46
C MET A 162 -6.03 -12.13 -10.98
N CYS A 163 -6.57 -11.06 -10.44
CA CYS A 163 -6.18 -9.69 -10.77
C CYS A 163 -4.72 -9.38 -10.36
N ALA A 164 -4.24 -9.92 -9.25
CA ALA A 164 -2.85 -9.77 -8.81
C ALA A 164 -1.91 -10.51 -9.78
N LYS A 165 -2.24 -11.75 -10.16
CA LYS A 165 -1.45 -12.54 -11.14
C LYS A 165 -1.41 -11.90 -12.53
N ALA A 166 -2.48 -11.20 -12.93
CA ALA A 166 -2.57 -10.51 -14.21
C ALA A 166 -1.89 -9.14 -14.23
N CYS A 167 -1.47 -8.60 -13.06
CA CYS A 167 -0.90 -7.27 -12.99
C CYS A 167 0.58 -7.27 -13.40
N PRO A 168 0.96 -6.62 -14.54
CA PRO A 168 2.35 -6.63 -15.01
C PRO A 168 3.27 -5.70 -14.20
N ARG A 169 2.70 -4.94 -13.27
CA ARG A 169 3.42 -3.92 -12.49
C ARG A 169 3.42 -4.19 -10.98
N ASN A 170 3.00 -5.35 -10.54
CA ASN A 170 2.89 -5.72 -9.13
C ASN A 170 2.17 -4.66 -8.26
N ALA A 171 1.22 -3.93 -8.87
CA ALA A 171 0.45 -2.91 -8.17
C ALA A 171 -0.73 -3.49 -7.40
N ILE A 172 -1.01 -4.79 -7.55
CA ILE A 172 -2.05 -5.53 -6.85
C ILE A 172 -1.37 -6.72 -6.18
N GLU A 173 -1.45 -6.80 -4.86
CA GLU A 173 -0.81 -7.86 -4.10
C GLU A 173 -1.82 -8.60 -3.23
N PRO A 174 -1.72 -9.93 -3.17
CA PRO A 174 -2.34 -10.68 -2.09
C PRO A 174 -1.56 -10.40 -0.80
N ILE A 175 -2.26 -10.26 0.33
CA ILE A 175 -1.59 -10.25 1.63
C ILE A 175 -1.02 -11.65 1.88
N PRO A 176 0.26 -11.77 2.29
CA PRO A 176 0.78 -13.05 2.72
C PRO A 176 -0.07 -13.57 3.88
N THR A 177 -0.49 -14.84 3.78
CA THR A 177 -1.15 -15.50 4.91
C THR A 177 -0.15 -15.63 6.06
N PRO A 178 -0.58 -15.63 7.33
CA PRO A 178 0.32 -15.81 8.49
C PRO A 178 1.26 -17.03 8.36
N GLU A 179 0.83 -18.08 7.67
CA GLU A 179 1.64 -19.26 7.37
C GLU A 179 2.84 -18.99 6.44
N ALA A 180 2.74 -17.99 5.55
CA ALA A 180 3.85 -17.63 4.67
C ALA A 180 4.96 -16.83 5.37
N VAL A 181 4.63 -16.16 6.48
CA VAL A 181 5.59 -15.37 7.28
C VAL A 181 6.48 -16.26 8.16
N SER A 182 6.00 -17.44 8.57
CA SER A 182 6.75 -18.36 9.44
C SER A 182 7.94 -19.05 8.73
N TYR A 183 7.90 -19.18 7.40
CA TYR A 183 8.96 -19.85 6.65
C TYR A 183 10.21 -18.98 6.37
N THR A 184 10.10 -17.68 6.42
CA THR A 184 11.24 -16.79 6.15
C THR A 184 12.15 -16.59 7.36
N HIS A 185 11.64 -16.73 8.59
CA HIS A 185 12.44 -16.61 9.81
C HIS A 185 13.28 -17.86 10.14
N LEU A 186 12.91 -19.04 9.63
CA LEU A 186 13.64 -20.28 9.93
C LEU A 186 14.89 -20.49 9.06
N ARG A 187 15.07 -19.77 7.95
CA ARG A 187 16.26 -19.89 7.10
C ARG A 187 17.47 -19.05 7.52
N ALA A 188 17.31 -18.11 8.43
CA ALA A 188 18.40 -17.23 8.87
C ALA A 188 19.26 -17.80 10.01
N HIS A 189 18.85 -18.89 10.66
CA HIS A 189 19.55 -19.45 11.84
C HIS A 189 20.36 -20.71 11.59
N GLU A 190 20.36 -21.29 10.39
CA GLU A 190 21.06 -22.57 10.14
C GLU A 190 22.46 -22.47 9.51
N THR A 191 22.99 -21.26 9.26
CA THR A 191 24.31 -21.12 8.62
C THR A 191 25.47 -20.77 9.57
N LEU A 192 25.30 -20.87 10.89
CA LEU A 192 26.36 -20.57 11.86
C LEU A 192 26.72 -21.73 12.81
N ARG A 193 26.63 -22.97 12.34
CA ARG A 193 27.17 -24.12 13.07
C ARG A 193 27.98 -25.03 12.14
N HIS A 194 29.09 -24.55 11.65
CA HIS A 194 30.25 -25.35 11.21
C HIS A 194 31.38 -24.40 10.83
N LEU A 195 32.15 -23.99 11.83
CA LEU A 195 33.59 -23.72 11.82
C LEU A 195 34.12 -23.91 13.21
#